data_6c09f0a8cd941219fcb600b8a3761940
#
_entry.id   6c09f0a8cd941219fcb600b8a3761940
#
_cell.length_a   1.000
_cell.length_b   1.000
_cell.length_c   1.000
_cell.angle_alpha   90.00
_cell.angle_beta   90.00
_cell.angle_gamma   90.00
#
_symmetry.space_group_name_H-M   'P 1'
#
loop_
_entity.id
_entity.type
_entity.pdbx_description
1 polymer ?
#
loop_
_entity_poly.entity_id
_entity_poly.type
_entity_poly.pdbx_seq_one_letter_code
_entity_poly.pdbx_strand_id
1 'polypeptide(L)' 'MRSNLVIKQKLLPALRISDLRERITLSFGDSWAASFSSDIALSELDSKSVNEALAAGFEPDVIWKAVCKAHPTETEKYKY' A
#
# COMPACT_ATOMS: atom_id res chain seq x y z
N MET A 1 -1.96 -13.08 -27.11
CA MET A 1 -2.32 -13.17 -26.70
C MET A 1 -2.14 -13.11 -26.16
N ARG A 2 -1.95 -12.95 -26.21
CA ARG A 2 -2.19 -12.92 -25.55
C ARG A 2 -2.01 -12.84 -24.82
N SER A 3 -1.82 -12.61 -24.91
CA SER A 3 -2.06 -12.56 -24.06
C SER A 3 -1.90 -12.53 -23.29
N ASN A 4 -1.72 -12.43 -23.51
CA ASN A 4 -1.95 -12.51 -22.58
C ASN A 4 -1.57 -12.37 -21.82
N LEU A 5 -1.39 -12.09 -22.03
CA LEU A 5 -1.47 -12.02 -21.21
C LEU A 5 -1.39 -11.80 -20.47
N VAL A 6 -1.43 -11.62 -20.64
CA VAL A 6 -1.85 -11.44 -19.88
C VAL A 6 -1.94 -11.43 -19.04
N ILE A 7 -1.88 -11.47 -19.03
CA ILE A 7 -2.29 -11.52 -18.29
C ILE A 7 -1.92 -11.78 -17.39
N LYS A 8 -1.63 -11.71 -17.24
CA LYS A 8 -1.64 -11.85 -16.39
C LYS A 8 -1.49 -11.66 -15.51
N GLN A 9 -1.39 -11.20 -15.55
CA GLN A 9 -1.60 -10.83 -14.81
C GLN A 9 -2.05 -10.79 -14.29
N LYS A 10 -2.13 -10.70 -14.63
CA LYS A 10 -2.91 -10.65 -14.15
C LYS A 10 -3.54 -11.11 -13.54
N LEU A 11 -2.77 -11.14 -13.77
CA LEU A 11 -3.79 -11.88 -13.20
C LEU A 11 -3.99 -11.75 -11.77
N LEU A 12 -3.06 -11.21 -11.08
CA LEU A 12 -3.32 -10.77 -9.73
C LEU A 12 -4.07 -9.49 -9.81
N PRO A 13 -5.24 -9.40 -9.19
CA PRO A 13 -5.97 -8.15 -9.21
C PRO A 13 -5.16 -7.06 -8.52
N ALA A 14 -5.28 -5.86 -9.01
CA ALA A 14 -4.64 -4.72 -8.39
C ALA A 14 -5.19 -4.54 -6.98
N LEU A 15 -4.34 -4.12 -6.06
CA LEU A 15 -4.76 -3.83 -4.71
C LEU A 15 -5.72 -2.64 -4.72
N ARG A 16 -6.84 -2.76 -4.03
CA ARG A 16 -7.80 -1.66 -3.96
C ARG A 16 -7.47 -0.78 -2.76
N ILE A 17 -8.05 0.44 -2.76
CA ILE A 17 -7.83 1.36 -1.64
C ILE A 17 -8.30 0.73 -0.33
N SER A 18 -9.44 0.03 -0.35
CA SER A 18 -9.95 -0.63 0.85
C SER A 18 -9.00 -1.72 1.34
N ASP A 19 -8.38 -2.44 0.41
CA ASP A 19 -7.40 -3.47 0.76
C ASP A 19 -6.16 -2.85 1.39
N LEU A 20 -5.70 -1.74 0.83
CA LEU A 20 -4.55 -1.02 1.37
C LEU A 20 -4.84 -0.57 2.80
N ARG A 21 -6.00 0.02 3.03
CA ARG A 21 -6.39 0.48 4.36
C ARG A 21 -6.46 -0.66 5.35
N GLU A 22 -7.02 -1.79 4.91
CA GLU A 22 -7.12 -2.96 5.77
C GLU A 22 -5.74 -3.49 6.16
N ARG A 23 -4.84 -3.56 5.20
CA ARG A 23 -3.49 -4.05 5.49
C ARG A 23 -2.74 -3.13 6.43
N ILE A 24 -2.92 -1.83 6.29
CA ILE A 24 -2.32 -0.87 7.21
C ILE A 24 -2.88 -1.06 8.62
N THR A 25 -4.19 -1.23 8.73
CA THR A 25 -4.83 -1.46 10.01
C THR A 25 -4.32 -2.74 10.67
N LEU A 26 -4.20 -3.82 9.89
CA LEU A 26 -3.69 -5.09 10.41
C LEU A 26 -2.24 -4.98 10.84
N SER A 27 -1.44 -4.22 10.11
CA SER A 27 -0.02 -4.09 10.40
C SER A 27 0.27 -3.22 11.62
N PHE A 28 -0.48 -2.14 11.79
CA PHE A 28 -0.17 -1.14 12.80
C PHE A 28 -1.20 -1.02 13.92
N GLY A 29 -2.35 -1.66 13.77
CA GLY A 29 -3.43 -1.57 14.76
C GLY A 29 -4.35 -0.40 14.47
N ASP A 30 -5.60 -0.51 14.94
CA ASP A 30 -6.63 0.48 14.64
C ASP A 30 -6.24 1.90 15.06
N SER A 31 -5.74 2.04 16.27
CA SER A 31 -5.47 3.39 16.78
C SER A 31 -4.26 4.04 16.12
N TRP A 32 -3.27 3.25 15.70
CA TRP A 32 -2.07 3.79 15.07
C TRP A 32 -2.24 3.96 13.55
N ALA A 33 -3.08 3.13 12.93
CA ALA A 33 -3.22 3.13 11.48
C ALA A 33 -3.66 4.49 10.92
N ALA A 34 -4.59 5.15 11.60
CA ALA A 34 -5.09 6.44 11.15
C ALA A 34 -4.00 7.51 11.20
N SER A 35 -3.27 7.56 12.32
CA SER A 35 -2.16 8.51 12.47
C SER A 35 -1.04 8.22 11.48
N PHE A 36 -0.72 6.94 11.31
CA PHE A 36 0.30 6.55 10.34
C PHE A 36 -0.06 7.05 8.95
N SER A 37 -1.31 6.81 8.54
CA SER A 37 -1.75 7.15 7.19
C SER A 37 -1.75 8.64 6.93
N SER A 38 -2.00 9.47 7.95
CA SER A 38 -2.08 10.91 7.75
C SER A 38 -0.78 11.63 8.06
N ASP A 39 0.04 11.09 8.97
CA ASP A 39 1.14 11.87 9.53
C ASP A 39 2.53 11.40 9.13
N ILE A 40 2.68 10.13 8.73
CA ILE A 40 4.00 9.60 8.45
C ILE A 40 4.32 9.72 6.97
N ALA A 41 5.32 10.55 6.66
CA ALA A 41 5.78 10.73 5.29
C ALA A 41 6.73 9.58 4.93
N LEU A 42 6.58 9.05 3.72
CA LEU A 42 7.39 7.93 3.24
C LEU A 42 8.27 8.42 2.10
N SER A 43 9.57 8.21 2.24
CA SER A 43 10.50 8.68 1.21
C SER A 43 10.23 8.05 -0.15
N GLU A 44 9.76 6.81 -0.18
CA GLU A 44 9.43 6.13 -1.43
C GLU A 44 8.22 6.76 -2.15
N LEU A 45 7.49 7.61 -1.45
CA LEU A 45 6.32 8.28 -2.01
C LEU A 45 6.57 9.80 -2.13
N ASP A 46 7.81 10.18 -2.40
CA ASP A 46 8.20 11.58 -2.50
C ASP A 46 7.88 12.35 -1.21
N SER A 47 8.11 11.69 -0.08
CA SER A 47 7.87 12.25 1.25
C SER A 47 6.40 12.58 1.50
N LYS A 48 5.51 11.81 0.89
CA LYS A 48 4.08 11.94 1.12
C LYS A 48 3.60 10.88 2.10
N SER A 49 2.58 11.22 2.88
CA SER A 49 1.89 10.23 3.68
C SER A 49 1.04 9.34 2.77
N VAL A 50 0.50 8.25 3.33
CA VAL A 50 -0.41 7.38 2.58
C VAL A 50 -1.57 8.19 2.02
N ASN A 51 -2.20 9.02 2.86
CA ASN A 51 -3.35 9.81 2.43
C ASN A 51 -2.98 10.82 1.35
N GLU A 52 -1.83 11.46 1.48
CA GLU A 52 -1.37 12.40 0.47
C GLU A 52 -1.08 11.71 -0.85
N ALA A 53 -0.47 10.53 -0.78
CA ALA A 53 -0.15 9.77 -1.99
C ALA A 53 -1.42 9.32 -2.70
N LEU A 54 -2.43 8.88 -1.96
CA LEU A 54 -3.71 8.51 -2.56
C LEU A 54 -4.34 9.70 -3.25
N ALA A 55 -4.32 10.87 -2.60
CA ALA A 55 -4.87 12.08 -3.19
C ALA A 55 -4.10 12.51 -4.43
N ALA A 56 -2.82 12.21 -4.49
CA ALA A 56 -1.99 12.55 -5.64
C ALA A 56 -2.10 11.55 -6.78
N GLY A 57 -2.86 10.47 -6.58
CA GLY A 57 -3.07 9.48 -7.64
C GLY A 57 -2.12 8.31 -7.64
N PHE A 58 -1.35 8.12 -6.59
CA PHE A 58 -0.49 6.94 -6.50
C PHE A 58 -1.34 5.69 -6.38
N GLU A 59 -0.92 4.63 -7.07
CA GLU A 59 -1.65 3.36 -7.00
C GLU A 59 -1.51 2.73 -5.62
N PRO A 60 -2.56 2.09 -5.11
CA PRO A 60 -2.47 1.41 -3.81
C PRO A 60 -1.34 0.39 -3.73
N ASP A 61 -1.06 -0.33 -4.83
CA ASP A 61 0.04 -1.28 -4.88
C ASP A 61 1.37 -0.59 -4.60
N VAL A 62 1.58 0.56 -5.22
CA VAL A 62 2.81 1.32 -5.06
C VAL A 62 2.94 1.80 -3.63
N ILE A 63 1.83 2.28 -3.06
CA ILE A 63 1.81 2.77 -1.68
C ILE A 63 2.11 1.62 -0.73
N TRP A 64 1.48 0.46 -0.92
CA TRP A 64 1.72 -0.68 -0.04
C TRP A 64 3.18 -1.13 -0.09
N LYS A 65 3.78 -1.15 -1.27
CA LYS A 65 5.19 -1.50 -1.38
C LYS A 65 6.07 -0.53 -0.61
N ALA A 66 5.74 0.76 -0.67
CA ALA A 66 6.50 1.77 0.08
C ALA A 66 6.36 1.55 1.59
N VAL A 67 5.14 1.23 2.05
CA VAL A 67 4.90 0.95 3.46
C VAL A 67 5.71 -0.27 3.90
N CYS A 68 5.70 -1.33 3.11
CA CYS A 68 6.43 -2.55 3.44
C CYS A 68 7.93 -2.29 3.50
N LYS A 69 8.44 -1.48 2.59
CA LYS A 69 9.86 -1.18 2.56
C LYS A 69 10.29 -0.36 3.77
N ALA A 70 9.46 0.58 4.17
CA ALA A 70 9.76 1.45 5.32
C ALA A 70 9.57 0.72 6.65
N HIS A 71 8.64 -0.23 6.71
CA HIS A 71 8.26 -0.92 7.93
C HIS A 71 8.18 -2.42 7.69
N PRO A 72 9.32 -3.07 7.39
CA PRO A 72 9.29 -4.48 7.00
C PRO A 72 8.83 -5.41 8.13
N THR A 73 9.12 -5.07 9.37
CA THR A 73 8.74 -5.93 10.49
C THR A 73 7.23 -5.94 10.70
N GLU A 74 6.64 -4.74 10.70
CA GLU A 74 5.21 -4.59 10.97
C GLU A 74 4.35 -5.19 9.88
N THR A 75 4.84 -5.17 8.63
CA THR A 75 4.05 -5.58 7.48
C THR A 75 4.34 -7.00 7.02
N GLU A 76 5.27 -7.68 7.64
CA GLU A 76 5.76 -8.98 7.15
C GLU A 76 4.63 -9.98 6.91
N LYS A 77 3.66 -10.06 7.83
CA LYS A 77 2.56 -11.02 7.73
C LYS A 77 1.55 -10.64 6.66
N TYR A 78 1.55 -9.39 6.21
CA TYR A 78 0.49 -8.88 5.35
C TYR A 78 0.99 -8.41 3.99
N LYS A 79 2.20 -8.80 3.62
CA LYS A 79 2.78 -8.38 2.36
C LYS A 79 1.99 -8.83 1.13
N TYR A 80 1.36 -9.99 1.25
CA TYR A 80 0.68 -10.60 0.11
C TYR A 80 -0.82 -10.72 0.28
#